data_0abef50f5e4d234e2f16eebe315aefa6
#
_entry.id   0abef50f5e4d234e2f16eebe315aefa6
#
_cell.length_a   1.000
_cell.length_b   1.000
_cell.length_c   1.000
_cell.angle_alpha   90.00
_cell.angle_beta   90.00
_cell.angle_gamma   90.00
#
_symmetry.space_group_name_H-M   'P 1'
#
loop_
_entity.id
_entity.type
_entity.pdbx_description
1 polymer ?
#
loop_
_entity_poly.entity_id
_entity_poly.type
_entity_poly.pdbx_seq_one_letter_code
_entity_poly.pdbx_strand_id
1 'polypeptide(L)'
;MPISRRFDGFRATQASVSKTCLVRCDNNKYSVAARAVGRPVEIQAYAERIVIRQDGAIVGEHVRCFGRNQTIYDPWHYVPVLARKPGALRNGAPFKDWLLPANLEHVRRRLKGSDDGDRQMVKILSAVLSDGLAAVEAACAEALAGGVHSADVVLNILARRRDPGPPATIVTPEALSLRHAPVADCARYDRLRPVA
;
A
#
# COMPACT_ATOMS: atom_id res chain seq x y z
N MET A 1 -22.67 -32.92 -23.27
CA MET A 1 -21.55 -32.24 -22.61
C MET A 1 -22.08 -31.51 -21.41
N PRO A 2 -21.61 -31.73 -20.19
CA PRO A 2 -22.05 -30.95 -19.03
C PRO A 2 -21.52 -29.53 -19.17
N ILE A 3 -22.39 -28.52 -19.05
CA ILE A 3 -22.02 -27.11 -18.98
C ILE A 3 -21.37 -26.89 -17.61
N SER A 4 -20.03 -26.87 -17.53
CA SER A 4 -19.28 -26.84 -16.29
C SER A 4 -19.07 -25.43 -15.70
N ARG A 5 -19.53 -24.37 -16.37
CA ARG A 5 -19.40 -22.99 -15.89
C ARG A 5 -20.73 -22.23 -16.02
N ARG A 6 -21.13 -21.57 -14.93
CA ARG A 6 -22.24 -20.62 -14.92
C ARG A 6 -21.91 -19.50 -15.91
N PHE A 7 -22.84 -19.16 -16.81
CA PHE A 7 -22.68 -18.03 -17.72
C PHE A 7 -22.63 -16.73 -16.91
N ASP A 8 -21.54 -16.00 -17.01
CA ASP A 8 -21.31 -14.73 -16.32
C ASP A 8 -21.24 -13.60 -17.36
N GLY A 9 -22.40 -13.28 -17.93
CA GLY A 9 -22.53 -12.26 -18.98
C GLY A 9 -22.43 -10.84 -18.42
N PHE A 10 -21.88 -9.94 -19.22
CA PHE A 10 -21.77 -8.52 -18.88
C PHE A 10 -22.13 -7.64 -20.07
N ARG A 11 -22.51 -6.40 -19.79
CA ARG A 11 -22.63 -5.32 -20.76
C ARG A 11 -21.37 -4.47 -20.70
N ALA A 12 -20.66 -4.35 -21.82
CA ALA A 12 -19.49 -3.49 -21.93
C ALA A 12 -19.88 -2.05 -22.34
N THR A 13 -19.24 -1.06 -21.74
CA THR A 13 -19.42 0.36 -22.06
C THR A 13 -18.11 1.10 -21.88
N GLN A 14 -17.74 1.96 -22.82
CA GLN A 14 -16.57 2.82 -22.68
C GLN A 14 -16.92 4.09 -21.87
N ALA A 15 -16.03 4.53 -21.00
CA ALA A 15 -16.19 5.72 -20.20
C ALA A 15 -14.87 6.48 -20.00
N SER A 16 -14.96 7.78 -19.72
CA SER A 16 -13.81 8.59 -19.31
C SER A 16 -13.72 8.64 -17.80
N VAL A 17 -12.48 8.59 -17.27
CA VAL A 17 -12.20 8.76 -15.85
C VAL A 17 -12.10 10.25 -15.53
N SER A 18 -12.89 10.70 -14.54
CA SER A 18 -12.80 12.08 -14.06
C SER A 18 -11.51 12.34 -13.29
N LYS A 19 -11.14 13.64 -13.14
CA LYS A 19 -9.98 14.05 -12.32
C LYS A 19 -10.09 13.64 -10.84
N THR A 20 -11.28 13.27 -10.39
CA THR A 20 -11.57 12.78 -9.04
C THR A 20 -11.60 11.25 -8.96
N CYS A 21 -10.99 10.55 -9.92
CA CYS A 21 -10.92 9.09 -9.99
C CYS A 21 -12.29 8.40 -9.99
N LEU A 22 -13.27 8.99 -10.68
CA LEU A 22 -14.64 8.45 -10.76
C LEU A 22 -15.04 8.20 -12.21
N VAL A 23 -15.78 7.13 -12.45
CA VAL A 23 -16.48 6.82 -13.70
C VAL A 23 -17.99 6.78 -13.45
N ARG A 24 -18.79 7.08 -14.47
CA ARG A 24 -20.25 6.98 -14.41
C ARG A 24 -20.71 5.67 -15.04
N CYS A 25 -21.59 4.98 -14.32
CA CYS A 25 -22.27 3.78 -14.81
C CYS A 25 -23.67 3.71 -14.18
N ASP A 26 -24.71 3.44 -14.98
CA ASP A 26 -26.10 3.24 -14.55
C ASP A 26 -26.59 4.33 -13.55
N ASN A 27 -26.36 5.61 -13.88
CA ASN A 27 -26.69 6.80 -13.05
C ASN A 27 -25.94 6.89 -11.70
N ASN A 28 -24.93 6.04 -11.47
CA ASN A 28 -24.08 6.07 -10.29
C ASN A 28 -22.64 6.42 -10.66
N LYS A 29 -21.81 6.71 -9.66
CA LYS A 29 -20.37 6.93 -9.80
C LYS A 29 -19.62 5.86 -9.05
N TYR A 30 -18.60 5.31 -9.67
CA TYR A 30 -17.74 4.30 -9.07
C TYR A 30 -16.28 4.78 -9.10
N SER A 31 -15.56 4.56 -8.02
CA SER A 31 -14.15 4.95 -7.97
C SER A 31 -13.27 3.97 -8.74
N VAL A 32 -12.17 4.48 -9.25
CA VAL A 32 -11.13 3.70 -9.91
C VAL A 32 -9.76 4.11 -9.39
N ALA A 33 -8.78 3.22 -9.52
CA ALA A 33 -7.40 3.50 -9.14
C ALA A 33 -6.92 4.81 -9.74
N ALA A 34 -6.27 5.66 -8.95
CA ALA A 34 -5.81 7.00 -9.35
C ALA A 34 -4.95 6.99 -10.62
N ARG A 35 -4.24 5.89 -10.90
CA ARG A 35 -3.44 5.71 -12.12
C ARG A 35 -4.27 5.70 -13.41
N ALA A 36 -5.57 5.43 -13.32
CA ALA A 36 -6.46 5.36 -14.48
C ALA A 36 -6.94 6.73 -14.98
N VAL A 37 -6.70 7.80 -14.22
CA VAL A 37 -7.13 9.16 -14.57
C VAL A 37 -6.50 9.61 -15.90
N GLY A 38 -7.31 10.26 -16.73
CA GLY A 38 -6.87 10.87 -18.00
C GLY A 38 -6.90 9.94 -19.21
N ARG A 39 -7.26 8.67 -19.05
CA ARG A 39 -7.41 7.70 -20.13
C ARG A 39 -8.79 7.02 -20.10
N PRO A 40 -9.29 6.53 -21.25
CA PRO A 40 -10.56 5.81 -21.27
C PRO A 40 -10.45 4.47 -20.54
N VAL A 41 -11.59 3.99 -20.07
CA VAL A 41 -11.75 2.69 -19.42
C VAL A 41 -12.94 1.96 -20.00
N GLU A 42 -12.90 0.64 -19.97
CA GLU A 42 -14.04 -0.23 -20.26
C GLU A 42 -14.73 -0.60 -18.94
N ILE A 43 -16.02 -0.38 -18.87
CA ILE A 43 -16.87 -0.80 -17.76
C ILE A 43 -17.62 -2.05 -18.19
N GLN A 44 -17.44 -3.13 -17.45
CA GLN A 44 -18.13 -4.42 -17.60
C GLN A 44 -19.19 -4.52 -16.50
N ALA A 45 -20.45 -4.28 -16.84
CA ALA A 45 -21.56 -4.34 -15.90
C ALA A 45 -22.15 -5.77 -15.90
N TYR A 46 -21.84 -6.50 -14.85
CA TYR A 46 -22.41 -7.82 -14.54
C TYR A 46 -23.74 -7.69 -13.78
N ALA A 47 -24.36 -8.80 -13.43
CA ALA A 47 -25.61 -8.80 -12.68
C ALA A 47 -25.44 -8.15 -11.29
N GLU A 48 -24.38 -8.46 -10.56
CA GLU A 48 -24.18 -8.04 -9.16
C GLU A 48 -22.91 -7.20 -8.94
N ARG A 49 -22.05 -7.05 -9.95
CA ARG A 49 -20.80 -6.31 -9.84
C ARG A 49 -20.53 -5.47 -11.07
N ILE A 50 -19.72 -4.45 -10.86
CA ILE A 50 -19.13 -3.59 -11.91
C ILE A 50 -17.62 -3.81 -11.88
N VAL A 51 -17.05 -4.24 -13.01
CA VAL A 51 -15.60 -4.36 -13.20
C VAL A 51 -15.16 -3.30 -14.19
N ILE A 52 -14.14 -2.54 -13.83
CA ILE A 52 -13.63 -1.44 -14.66
C ILE A 52 -12.20 -1.79 -15.06
N ARG A 53 -11.96 -1.80 -16.37
CA ARG A 53 -10.67 -2.19 -16.95
C ARG A 53 -10.05 -1.05 -17.73
N GLN A 54 -8.72 -1.01 -17.70
CA GLN A 54 -7.91 -0.13 -18.53
C GLN A 54 -6.74 -0.94 -19.07
N ASP A 55 -6.56 -0.97 -20.39
CA ASP A 55 -5.52 -1.74 -21.06
C ASP A 55 -5.47 -3.22 -20.60
N GLY A 56 -6.65 -3.84 -20.43
CA GLY A 56 -6.79 -5.22 -19.97
C GLY A 56 -6.65 -5.44 -18.45
N ALA A 57 -6.08 -4.47 -17.70
CA ALA A 57 -5.93 -4.55 -16.24
C ALA A 57 -7.18 -4.05 -15.50
N ILE A 58 -7.55 -4.69 -14.40
CA ILE A 58 -8.61 -4.20 -13.52
C ILE A 58 -8.09 -2.95 -12.78
N VAL A 59 -8.85 -1.87 -12.86
CA VAL A 59 -8.59 -0.60 -12.17
C VAL A 59 -9.68 -0.23 -11.16
N GLY A 60 -10.74 -1.02 -11.10
CA GLY A 60 -11.80 -0.93 -10.10
C GLY A 60 -12.75 -2.11 -10.20
N GLU A 61 -13.20 -2.57 -9.04
CA GLU A 61 -14.26 -3.58 -8.92
C GLU A 61 -15.17 -3.20 -7.75
N HIS A 62 -16.48 -3.20 -8.00
CA HIS A 62 -17.47 -2.77 -7.01
C HIS A 62 -18.71 -3.65 -7.08
N VAL A 63 -19.39 -3.77 -5.96
CA VAL A 63 -20.76 -4.29 -5.94
C VAL A 63 -21.64 -3.32 -6.74
N ARG A 64 -22.48 -3.85 -7.63
CA ARG A 64 -23.38 -3.05 -8.46
C ARG A 64 -24.46 -2.40 -7.58
N CYS A 65 -24.59 -1.09 -7.70
CA CYS A 65 -25.64 -0.32 -7.02
C CYS A 65 -26.81 -0.10 -7.98
N PHE A 66 -28.00 -0.50 -7.57
CA PHE A 66 -29.26 -0.32 -8.34
C PHE A 66 -29.99 1.00 -7.98
N GLY A 67 -29.48 1.74 -6.97
CA GLY A 67 -29.95 3.09 -6.67
C GLY A 67 -29.55 4.10 -7.73
N ARG A 68 -29.86 5.37 -7.49
CA ARG A 68 -29.49 6.47 -8.38
C ARG A 68 -28.71 7.54 -7.63
N ASN A 69 -27.81 8.23 -8.34
CA ASN A 69 -27.00 9.35 -7.82
C ASN A 69 -26.09 8.97 -6.65
N GLN A 70 -25.78 7.70 -6.49
CA GLN A 70 -24.84 7.22 -5.48
C GLN A 70 -23.40 7.36 -5.96
N THR A 71 -22.49 7.59 -5.02
CA THR A 71 -21.05 7.51 -5.29
C THR A 71 -20.44 6.41 -4.43
N ILE A 72 -19.95 5.39 -5.08
CA ILE A 72 -19.37 4.20 -4.46
C ILE A 72 -17.85 4.34 -4.48
N TYR A 73 -17.27 4.44 -3.31
CA TYR A 73 -15.83 4.60 -3.14
C TYR A 73 -15.16 3.31 -2.69
N ASP A 74 -14.01 3.04 -3.27
CA ASP A 74 -12.98 2.21 -2.65
C ASP A 74 -11.84 3.14 -2.22
N PRO A 75 -11.59 3.31 -0.92
CA PRO A 75 -10.55 4.21 -0.42
C PRO A 75 -9.14 3.87 -0.91
N TRP A 76 -8.85 2.60 -1.19
CA TRP A 76 -7.56 2.15 -1.69
C TRP A 76 -7.19 2.77 -3.04
N HIS A 77 -8.18 3.11 -3.85
CA HIS A 77 -7.97 3.79 -5.12
C HIS A 77 -7.30 5.17 -4.98
N TYR A 78 -7.46 5.80 -3.81
CA TYR A 78 -7.00 7.17 -3.52
C TYR A 78 -5.70 7.22 -2.71
N VAL A 79 -5.22 6.10 -2.15
CA VAL A 79 -4.00 6.07 -1.34
C VAL A 79 -2.79 6.70 -2.06
N PRO A 80 -2.54 6.45 -3.38
CA PRO A 80 -1.43 7.09 -4.08
C PRO A 80 -1.52 8.61 -4.14
N VAL A 81 -2.74 9.17 -4.07
CA VAL A 81 -2.97 10.62 -4.12
C VAL A 81 -2.76 11.27 -2.76
N LEU A 82 -2.97 10.53 -1.67
CA LEU A 82 -2.78 11.01 -0.30
C LEU A 82 -1.35 11.47 -0.02
N ALA A 83 -0.35 10.88 -0.68
CA ALA A 83 1.05 11.30 -0.56
C ALA A 83 1.25 12.79 -0.86
N ARG A 84 0.45 13.34 -1.79
CA ARG A 84 0.46 14.77 -2.15
C ARG A 84 -0.39 15.64 -1.23
N LYS A 85 -1.41 15.06 -0.61
CA LYS A 85 -2.37 15.78 0.24
C LYS A 85 -2.80 14.93 1.44
N PRO A 86 -1.91 14.70 2.42
CA PRO A 86 -2.17 13.80 3.56
C PRO A 86 -3.41 14.19 4.37
N GLY A 87 -3.66 15.48 4.56
CA GLY A 87 -4.84 15.97 5.30
C GLY A 87 -6.20 15.56 4.69
N ALA A 88 -6.23 15.10 3.42
CA ALA A 88 -7.44 14.56 2.83
C ALA A 88 -7.91 13.25 3.50
N LEU A 89 -7.03 12.56 4.22
CA LEU A 89 -7.37 11.37 4.99
C LEU A 89 -8.42 11.65 6.08
N ARG A 90 -8.44 12.86 6.64
CA ARG A 90 -9.41 13.25 7.68
C ARG A 90 -10.80 13.55 7.14
N ASN A 91 -10.88 14.28 6.03
CA ASN A 91 -12.11 14.90 5.56
C ASN A 91 -12.52 14.49 4.15
N GLY A 92 -11.72 13.71 3.45
CA GLY A 92 -12.02 13.27 2.09
C GLY A 92 -13.20 12.30 2.07
N ALA A 93 -14.15 12.54 1.16
CA ALA A 93 -15.35 11.71 1.01
C ALA A 93 -15.06 10.20 0.91
N PRO A 94 -13.98 9.74 0.22
CA PRO A 94 -13.65 8.32 0.15
C PRO A 94 -13.28 7.67 1.49
N PHE A 95 -12.91 8.47 2.52
CA PHE A 95 -12.33 7.97 3.77
C PHE A 95 -13.26 8.08 4.97
N LYS A 96 -14.45 8.69 4.80
CA LYS A 96 -15.39 8.96 5.91
C LYS A 96 -15.77 7.70 6.66
N ASP A 97 -16.14 6.65 5.93
CA ASP A 97 -16.65 5.40 6.50
C ASP A 97 -15.67 4.25 6.27
N TRP A 98 -14.38 4.59 6.13
CA TRP A 98 -13.34 3.60 5.86
C TRP A 98 -13.02 2.77 7.10
N LEU A 99 -13.39 1.51 7.04
CA LEU A 99 -13.06 0.53 8.06
C LEU A 99 -11.68 -0.05 7.75
N LEU A 100 -10.73 0.24 8.62
CA LEU A 100 -9.39 -0.36 8.58
C LEU A 100 -9.33 -1.58 9.51
N PRO A 101 -8.45 -2.56 9.25
CA PRO A 101 -8.13 -3.61 10.20
C PRO A 101 -7.72 -3.05 11.57
N ALA A 102 -7.90 -3.86 12.62
CA ALA A 102 -7.85 -3.40 14.00
C ALA A 102 -6.54 -2.71 14.40
N ASN A 103 -5.39 -3.27 14.00
CA ASN A 103 -4.09 -2.70 14.38
C ASN A 103 -3.77 -1.43 13.56
N LEU A 104 -4.13 -1.40 12.26
CA LEU A 104 -4.04 -0.19 11.45
C LEU A 104 -4.91 0.94 12.01
N GLU A 105 -6.14 0.62 12.43
CA GLU A 105 -7.02 1.62 13.06
C GLU A 105 -6.48 2.07 14.43
N HIS A 106 -5.85 1.17 15.18
CA HIS A 106 -5.21 1.52 16.46
C HIS A 106 -4.03 2.48 16.23
N VAL A 107 -3.16 2.19 15.26
CA VAL A 107 -2.07 3.10 14.87
C VAL A 107 -2.62 4.45 14.41
N ARG A 108 -3.67 4.45 13.56
CA ARG A 108 -4.33 5.69 13.10
C ARG A 108 -4.82 6.55 14.25
N ARG A 109 -5.45 5.95 15.26
CA ARG A 109 -5.92 6.68 16.45
C ARG A 109 -4.78 7.27 17.26
N ARG A 110 -3.69 6.55 17.43
CA ARG A 110 -2.49 7.03 18.13
C ARG A 110 -1.82 8.19 17.40
N LEU A 111 -1.75 8.11 16.07
CA LEU A 111 -1.15 9.16 15.23
C LEU A 111 -2.02 10.42 15.13
N LYS A 112 -3.32 10.35 15.38
CA LYS A 112 -4.26 11.48 15.22
C LYS A 112 -3.91 12.70 16.07
N GLY A 113 -3.18 12.53 17.17
CA GLY A 113 -2.73 13.61 18.04
C GLY A 113 -1.40 14.27 17.66
N SER A 114 -0.72 13.76 16.62
CA SER A 114 0.57 14.27 16.16
C SER A 114 0.40 15.22 14.97
N ASP A 115 1.24 16.27 14.89
CA ASP A 115 1.20 17.26 13.80
C ASP A 115 1.47 16.64 12.44
N ASP A 116 2.29 15.60 12.38
CA ASP A 116 2.63 14.85 11.18
C ASP A 116 1.88 13.51 11.04
N GLY A 117 0.92 13.24 11.93
CA GLY A 117 0.22 11.95 12.04
C GLY A 117 -0.43 11.50 10.73
N ASP A 118 -1.03 12.42 9.98
CA ASP A 118 -1.61 12.10 8.67
C ASP A 118 -0.54 11.66 7.67
N ARG A 119 0.64 12.32 7.68
CA ARG A 119 1.76 11.96 6.81
C ARG A 119 2.30 10.58 7.15
N GLN A 120 2.44 10.29 8.44
CA GLN A 120 2.87 8.98 8.92
C GLN A 120 1.85 7.90 8.53
N MET A 121 0.57 8.13 8.75
CA MET A 121 -0.47 7.18 8.36
C MET A 121 -0.49 6.93 6.87
N VAL A 122 -0.32 7.95 6.03
CA VAL A 122 -0.24 7.81 4.57
C VAL A 122 0.97 6.97 4.15
N LYS A 123 2.14 7.10 4.82
CA LYS A 123 3.29 6.23 4.57
C LYS A 123 2.94 4.75 4.82
N ILE A 124 2.28 4.45 5.95
CA ILE A 124 1.85 3.09 6.31
C ILE A 124 0.83 2.55 5.28
N LEU A 125 -0.19 3.35 4.94
CA LEU A 125 -1.18 2.95 3.94
C LEU A 125 -0.55 2.72 2.55
N SER A 126 0.46 3.52 2.19
CA SER A 126 1.18 3.33 0.92
C SER A 126 1.95 2.02 0.89
N ALA A 127 2.49 1.57 2.04
CA ALA A 127 3.15 0.27 2.14
C ALA A 127 2.19 -0.90 1.88
N VAL A 128 0.89 -0.74 2.12
CA VAL A 128 -0.11 -1.77 1.79
C VAL A 128 -0.15 -2.07 0.29
N LEU A 129 0.10 -1.08 -0.55
CA LEU A 129 0.11 -1.26 -2.01
C LEU A 129 1.29 -2.11 -2.52
N SER A 130 2.39 -2.16 -1.75
CA SER A 130 3.60 -2.94 -2.09
C SER A 130 3.67 -4.26 -1.34
N ASP A 131 3.34 -4.27 -0.05
CA ASP A 131 3.52 -5.42 0.86
C ASP A 131 2.25 -6.22 1.11
N GLY A 132 1.11 -5.64 0.76
CA GLY A 132 -0.20 -6.21 1.04
C GLY A 132 -0.70 -5.92 2.44
N LEU A 133 -2.02 -5.95 2.59
CA LEU A 133 -2.72 -5.56 3.82
C LEU A 133 -2.33 -6.43 5.02
N ALA A 134 -2.22 -7.74 4.83
CA ALA A 134 -1.90 -8.68 5.91
C ALA A 134 -0.50 -8.47 6.49
N ALA A 135 0.50 -8.17 5.63
CA ALA A 135 1.87 -7.92 6.08
C ALA A 135 1.96 -6.61 6.89
N VAL A 136 1.30 -5.54 6.40
CA VAL A 136 1.29 -4.25 7.10
C VAL A 136 0.52 -4.33 8.41
N GLU A 137 -0.61 -5.03 8.44
CA GLU A 137 -1.40 -5.27 9.66
C GLU A 137 -0.55 -5.99 10.72
N ALA A 138 0.17 -7.06 10.32
CA ALA A 138 1.07 -7.78 11.22
C ALA A 138 2.25 -6.92 11.70
N ALA A 139 2.79 -6.04 10.86
CA ALA A 139 3.84 -5.11 11.27
C ALA A 139 3.33 -4.05 12.24
N CYS A 140 2.10 -3.56 12.05
CA CYS A 140 1.43 -2.67 12.99
C CYS A 140 1.19 -3.36 14.35
N ALA A 141 0.78 -4.63 14.37
CA ALA A 141 0.61 -5.39 15.59
C ALA A 141 1.93 -5.53 16.37
N GLU A 142 3.04 -5.84 15.68
CA GLU A 142 4.38 -5.95 16.27
C GLU A 142 4.85 -4.60 16.84
N ALA A 143 4.69 -3.51 16.11
CA ALA A 143 5.03 -2.18 16.57
C ALA A 143 4.23 -1.78 17.84
N LEU A 144 2.93 -2.03 17.85
CA LEU A 144 2.05 -1.75 18.98
C LEU A 144 2.41 -2.59 20.20
N ALA A 145 2.76 -3.86 20.04
CA ALA A 145 3.25 -4.73 21.13
C ALA A 145 4.53 -4.19 21.75
N GLY A 146 5.40 -3.55 20.95
CA GLY A 146 6.58 -2.84 21.43
C GLY A 146 6.30 -1.43 21.99
N GLY A 147 5.02 -1.02 22.11
CA GLY A 147 4.62 0.29 22.62
C GLY A 147 4.84 1.44 21.63
N VAL A 148 5.20 1.16 20.38
CA VAL A 148 5.53 2.18 19.37
C VAL A 148 4.47 2.19 18.26
N HIS A 149 4.21 3.36 17.70
CA HIS A 149 3.18 3.53 16.65
C HIS A 149 3.66 4.42 15.50
N SER A 150 4.97 4.71 15.39
CA SER A 150 5.50 5.55 14.31
C SER A 150 5.56 4.78 12.98
N ALA A 151 5.39 5.52 11.88
CA ALA A 151 5.49 4.96 10.54
C ALA A 151 6.87 4.36 10.27
N ASP A 152 7.93 4.99 10.75
CA ASP A 152 9.29 4.55 10.48
C ASP A 152 9.58 3.19 11.13
N VAL A 153 9.02 2.92 12.34
CA VAL A 153 9.14 1.60 12.98
C VAL A 153 8.35 0.54 12.21
N VAL A 154 7.11 0.83 11.79
CA VAL A 154 6.30 -0.10 11.00
C VAL A 154 6.99 -0.44 9.68
N LEU A 155 7.55 0.57 8.98
CA LEU A 155 8.27 0.36 7.72
C LEU A 155 9.58 -0.40 7.93
N ASN A 156 10.29 -0.19 9.04
CA ASN A 156 11.49 -0.96 9.39
C ASN A 156 11.16 -2.43 9.65
N ILE A 157 10.06 -2.71 10.38
CA ILE A 157 9.58 -4.09 10.57
C ILE A 157 9.28 -4.76 9.23
N LEU A 158 8.60 -4.06 8.31
CA LEU A 158 8.33 -4.56 6.96
C LEU A 158 9.62 -4.83 6.18
N ALA A 159 10.59 -3.90 6.23
CA ALA A 159 11.88 -4.07 5.58
C ALA A 159 12.61 -5.31 6.09
N ARG A 160 12.68 -5.51 7.40
CA ARG A 160 13.28 -6.72 8.01
C ARG A 160 12.61 -8.02 7.60
N ARG A 161 11.28 -8.00 7.41
CA ARG A 161 10.52 -9.18 6.97
C ARG A 161 10.73 -9.52 5.49
N ARG A 162 11.10 -8.53 4.67
CA ARG A 162 11.45 -8.73 3.26
C ARG A 162 12.88 -9.23 3.10
N ASP A 163 13.77 -8.87 4.05
CA ASP A 163 15.18 -9.21 3.97
C ASP A 163 15.35 -10.72 4.12
N PRO A 164 15.99 -11.42 3.17
CA PRO A 164 16.37 -12.80 3.40
C PRO A 164 17.29 -12.81 4.61
N GLY A 165 17.03 -13.72 5.58
CA GLY A 165 17.86 -13.88 6.76
C GLY A 165 19.35 -13.93 6.37
N PRO A 166 20.25 -13.63 7.31
CA PRO A 166 21.68 -13.59 7.03
C PRO A 166 22.09 -14.87 6.26
N PRO A 167 22.92 -14.71 5.21
CA PRO A 167 23.35 -15.86 4.44
C PRO A 167 23.93 -16.91 5.38
N ALA A 168 23.67 -18.19 5.08
CA ALA A 168 24.23 -19.29 5.88
C ALA A 168 25.71 -19.06 6.06
N THR A 169 26.20 -19.19 7.30
CA THR A 169 27.60 -19.01 7.61
C THR A 169 28.43 -19.94 6.72
N ILE A 170 29.22 -19.36 5.83
CA ILE A 170 30.12 -20.13 4.96
C ILE A 170 31.21 -20.67 5.86
N VAL A 171 31.29 -22.00 6.01
CA VAL A 171 32.40 -22.64 6.68
C VAL A 171 33.62 -22.51 5.76
N THR A 172 34.49 -21.58 6.09
CA THR A 172 35.72 -21.34 5.33
C THR A 172 36.64 -22.53 5.52
N PRO A 173 37.12 -23.19 4.44
CA PRO A 173 38.12 -24.23 4.56
C PRO A 173 39.36 -23.72 5.30
N GLU A 174 40.01 -24.57 6.08
CA GLU A 174 41.14 -24.20 6.91
C GLU A 174 42.30 -23.53 6.11
N ALA A 175 42.45 -23.94 4.85
CA ALA A 175 43.41 -23.33 3.93
C ALA A 175 43.15 -21.86 3.58
N LEU A 176 41.90 -21.41 3.76
CA LEU A 176 41.45 -20.01 3.51
C LEU A 176 41.23 -19.25 4.82
N SER A 177 41.46 -19.87 5.96
CA SER A 177 41.31 -19.22 7.26
C SER A 177 42.57 -18.40 7.55
N LEU A 178 42.39 -17.18 8.05
CA LEU A 178 43.50 -16.34 8.46
C LEU A 178 44.21 -17.00 9.66
N ARG A 179 45.52 -17.24 9.55
CA ARG A 179 46.35 -17.78 10.64
C ARG A 179 46.49 -16.83 11.82
N HIS A 180 46.28 -15.53 11.58
CA HIS A 180 46.32 -14.50 12.62
C HIS A 180 45.08 -13.61 12.47
N ALA A 181 44.42 -13.29 13.58
CA ALA A 181 43.32 -12.34 13.60
C ALA A 181 43.86 -10.95 13.20
N PRO A 182 43.22 -10.25 12.24
CA PRO A 182 43.64 -8.91 11.89
C PRO A 182 43.34 -7.99 13.07
N VAL A 183 44.38 -7.38 13.65
CA VAL A 183 44.26 -6.36 14.69
C VAL A 183 44.30 -5.00 14.02
N ALA A 184 43.25 -4.22 14.19
CA ALA A 184 43.18 -2.86 13.66
C ALA A 184 44.17 -1.97 14.44
N ASP A 185 45.23 -1.48 13.77
CA ASP A 185 46.12 -0.46 14.34
C ASP A 185 45.62 0.94 13.95
N CYS A 186 44.79 1.50 14.80
CA CYS A 186 44.23 2.84 14.59
C CYS A 186 45.30 3.94 14.69
N ALA A 187 46.43 3.70 15.44
CA ALA A 187 47.52 4.66 15.60
C ALA A 187 48.24 4.94 14.26
N ARG A 188 48.16 3.99 13.32
CA ARG A 188 48.73 4.16 11.98
C ARG A 188 48.10 5.34 11.22
N TYR A 189 46.82 5.66 11.48
CA TYR A 189 46.11 6.76 10.83
C TYR A 189 46.43 8.12 11.42
N ASP A 190 46.89 8.18 12.67
CA ASP A 190 47.31 9.45 13.32
C ASP A 190 48.56 10.05 12.66
N ARG A 191 49.41 9.19 12.04
CA ARG A 191 50.57 9.63 11.27
C ARG A 191 50.25 10.27 9.94
N LEU A 192 48.96 10.20 9.47
CA LEU A 192 48.52 10.79 8.21
C LEU A 192 47.95 12.19 8.42
N ARG A 193 47.85 12.67 9.67
CA ARG A 193 47.47 14.07 9.92
C ARG A 193 48.63 15.00 9.55
N PRO A 194 48.42 15.96 8.65
CA PRO A 194 49.46 16.96 8.41
C PRO A 194 49.66 17.74 9.71
N VAL A 195 50.91 17.84 10.15
CA VAL A 195 51.28 18.75 11.25
C VAL A 195 51.12 20.14 10.71
N ALA A 196 50.18 20.92 11.31
CA ALA A 196 49.94 22.31 11.00
C ALA A 196 51.07 23.20 11.59
#